data_28010045cb10e84db24b2f6ee6d772a9
#
_entry.id   28010045cb10e84db24b2f6ee6d772a9
#
_cell.length_a   1.000
_cell.length_b   1.000
_cell.length_c   1.000
_cell.angle_alpha   90.00
_cell.angle_beta   90.00
_cell.angle_gamma   90.00
#
_symmetry.space_group_name_H-M   'P 1'
#
loop_
_entity.id
_entity.type
_entity.pdbx_description
1 polymer ?
#
loop_
_entity_poly.entity_id
_entity_poly.type
_entity_poly.pdbx_seq_one_letter_code
_entity_poly.pdbx_strand_id
1 'polypeptide(L)'
;SIEGNTLFRFFQDNGYKTINNSFLRIDKTDGKPFLFLPVEDRLILDKTFGHILKGNLLLNLPFNGLQSIAGTTYAQYNSYNARVIKNMNRIVSDTTDKNLFVYTHLMIPHSPYLNTEDGKQRKFSDAYNEFKSKKYRESYLPYLKYCNQIVTAMIDSVQAHRKKSVIVLVSDHGNRFYGYDRNLERDFCNFIAVYSADKNYEGFTDTVSLVNVFRLVLNNQFKQKLTILPNYQINVTKGVLN
;
A
#
# COMPACT_ATOMS: atom_id res chain seq x y z
N SER A 1 6.40 15.23 -3.01
CA SER A 1 5.56 14.97 -4.22
C SER A 1 6.35 14.08 -5.17
N ILE A 2 5.64 13.23 -5.90
CA ILE A 2 6.20 12.44 -7.00
C ILE A 2 5.83 13.20 -8.28
N GLU A 3 6.67 14.15 -8.67
CA GLU A 3 6.44 14.94 -9.88
C GLU A 3 7.00 14.22 -11.11
N GLY A 4 6.31 14.36 -12.22
CA GLY A 4 6.72 13.75 -13.48
C GLY A 4 6.51 12.23 -13.52
N ASN A 5 5.48 11.71 -12.85
CA ASN A 5 5.20 10.29 -12.88
C ASN A 5 4.83 9.83 -14.30
N THR A 6 5.74 9.11 -14.93
CA THR A 6 5.62 8.66 -16.33
C THR A 6 4.39 7.79 -16.56
N LEU A 7 3.99 6.98 -15.58
CA LEU A 7 2.82 6.10 -15.71
C LEU A 7 1.51 6.90 -15.74
N PHE A 8 1.35 7.90 -14.84
CA PHE A 8 0.18 8.77 -14.85
C PHE A 8 0.08 9.56 -16.16
N ARG A 9 1.20 10.13 -16.62
CA ARG A 9 1.25 10.85 -17.90
C ARG A 9 0.88 9.94 -19.07
N PHE A 10 1.44 8.73 -19.12
CA PHE A 10 1.11 7.76 -20.16
C PHE A 10 -0.41 7.54 -20.26
N PHE A 11 -1.08 7.31 -19.14
CA PHE A 11 -2.52 7.10 -19.14
C PHE A 11 -3.30 8.35 -19.55
N GLN A 12 -2.88 9.53 -19.09
CA GLN A 12 -3.49 10.81 -19.49
C GLN A 12 -3.36 11.06 -21.01
N ASP A 13 -2.16 10.85 -21.55
CA ASP A 13 -1.87 11.03 -22.98
C ASP A 13 -2.65 10.03 -23.86
N ASN A 14 -3.05 8.89 -23.30
CA ASN A 14 -3.92 7.91 -23.96
C ASN A 14 -5.41 8.07 -23.64
N GLY A 15 -5.83 9.22 -23.14
CA GLY A 15 -7.25 9.57 -22.94
C GLY A 15 -7.89 8.91 -21.70
N TYR A 16 -7.09 8.51 -20.71
CA TYR A 16 -7.61 8.01 -19.46
C TYR A 16 -7.73 9.13 -18.43
N LYS A 17 -8.82 9.15 -17.69
CA LYS A 17 -8.91 9.92 -16.47
C LYS A 17 -8.10 9.22 -15.39
N THR A 18 -7.12 9.92 -14.82
CA THR A 18 -6.29 9.40 -13.74
C THR A 18 -6.86 9.80 -12.39
N ILE A 19 -6.96 8.84 -11.47
CA ILE A 19 -7.46 9.05 -10.11
C ILE A 19 -6.41 8.57 -9.11
N ASN A 20 -6.02 9.47 -8.23
CA ASN A 20 -5.14 9.17 -7.11
C ASN A 20 -5.98 8.94 -5.84
N ASN A 21 -6.22 7.67 -5.49
CA ASN A 21 -6.91 7.26 -4.26
C ASN A 21 -5.89 6.84 -3.19
N SER A 22 -4.96 7.74 -2.87
CA SER A 22 -3.89 7.51 -1.90
C SER A 22 -3.64 8.75 -1.03
N PHE A 23 -2.69 8.66 -0.10
CA PHE A 23 -2.18 9.80 0.64
C PHE A 23 -0.98 10.47 -0.06
N LEU A 24 -0.42 9.82 -1.07
CA LEU A 24 0.71 10.35 -1.81
C LEU A 24 0.25 11.42 -2.78
N ARG A 25 1.02 12.50 -2.88
CA ARG A 25 0.84 13.48 -3.95
C ARG A 25 1.60 12.99 -5.19
N ILE A 26 0.87 12.70 -6.25
CA ILE A 26 1.42 12.22 -7.52
C ILE A 26 1.07 13.23 -8.60
N ASP A 27 2.08 13.81 -9.24
CA ASP A 27 1.94 14.90 -10.19
C ASP A 27 1.03 16.03 -9.63
N LYS A 28 0.11 16.53 -10.43
CA LYS A 28 -0.88 17.54 -10.03
C LYS A 28 -2.10 16.96 -9.32
N THR A 29 -2.10 15.67 -9.03
CA THR A 29 -3.22 15.02 -8.33
C THR A 29 -3.01 15.12 -6.83
N ASP A 30 -3.95 15.74 -6.13
CA ASP A 30 -3.90 15.84 -4.68
C ASP A 30 -4.22 14.48 -4.05
N GLY A 31 -3.19 13.86 -3.47
CA GLY A 31 -3.39 12.77 -2.52
C GLY A 31 -4.14 13.30 -1.30
N LYS A 32 -5.08 12.53 -0.77
CA LYS A 32 -5.76 12.95 0.46
C LYS A 32 -4.83 12.73 1.65
N PRO A 33 -4.50 13.78 2.42
CA PRO A 33 -3.53 13.67 3.49
C PRO A 33 -3.93 12.60 4.51
N PHE A 34 -2.96 11.83 4.92
CA PHE A 34 -3.13 10.79 5.92
C PHE A 34 -3.25 11.39 7.34
N LEU A 35 -2.54 12.50 7.59
CA LEU A 35 -2.56 13.28 8.81
C LEU A 35 -2.97 14.71 8.49
N PHE A 36 -3.35 15.48 9.53
CA PHE A 36 -3.79 16.88 9.43
C PHE A 36 -2.76 17.86 8.85
N LEU A 37 -1.51 17.44 8.66
CA LEU A 37 -0.44 18.30 8.15
C LEU A 37 -0.20 18.03 6.66
N PRO A 38 0.06 19.07 5.86
CA PRO A 38 0.57 18.94 4.50
C PRO A 38 1.78 18.01 4.44
N VAL A 39 1.98 17.34 3.30
CA VAL A 39 3.07 16.37 3.13
C VAL A 39 4.43 17.03 3.31
N GLU A 40 4.55 18.28 2.88
CA GLU A 40 5.74 19.12 3.00
C GLU A 40 6.08 19.38 4.47
N ASP A 41 5.11 19.77 5.28
CA ASP A 41 5.27 20.03 6.72
C ASP A 41 5.61 18.76 7.49
N ARG A 42 5.10 17.60 7.02
CA ARG A 42 5.47 16.30 7.59
C ARG A 42 6.92 15.94 7.34
N LEU A 43 7.46 16.20 6.15
CA LEU A 43 8.88 15.95 5.85
C LEU A 43 9.79 16.77 6.75
N ILE A 44 9.41 18.01 7.05
CA ILE A 44 10.15 18.86 8.00
C ILE A 44 10.05 18.29 9.41
N LEU A 45 8.85 17.96 9.88
CA LEU A 45 8.64 17.38 11.20
C LEU A 45 9.31 16.01 11.36
N ASP A 46 9.26 15.16 10.32
CA ASP A 46 9.86 13.83 10.32
C ASP A 46 11.40 13.88 10.34
N LYS A 47 12.00 15.00 9.92
CA LYS A 47 13.45 15.23 9.94
C LYS A 47 13.91 16.09 11.14
N THR A 48 12.98 16.56 11.97
CA THR A 48 13.30 17.39 13.12
C THR A 48 13.48 16.58 14.40
N PHE A 49 14.23 17.13 15.33
CA PHE A 49 14.39 16.60 16.69
C PHE A 49 13.03 16.37 17.38
N GLY A 50 12.02 17.18 17.06
CA GLY A 50 10.66 17.04 17.57
C GLY A 50 9.98 15.74 17.17
N HIS A 51 10.22 15.21 15.97
CA HIS A 51 9.71 13.91 15.56
C HIS A 51 10.41 12.75 16.30
N ILE A 52 11.74 12.84 16.43
CA ILE A 52 12.52 11.87 17.21
C ILE A 52 12.07 11.88 18.67
N LEU A 53 11.85 13.06 19.24
CA LEU A 53 11.32 13.23 20.58
C LEU A 53 9.91 12.65 20.70
N LYS A 54 9.02 12.94 19.76
CA LYS A 54 7.65 12.39 19.70
C LYS A 54 7.66 10.86 19.57
N GLY A 55 8.47 10.32 18.67
CA GLY A 55 8.56 8.89 18.46
C GLY A 55 9.14 8.14 19.67
N ASN A 56 10.22 8.64 20.27
CA ASN A 56 10.91 7.98 21.36
C ASN A 56 10.35 8.35 22.74
N LEU A 57 10.00 9.61 22.96
CA LEU A 57 9.52 10.08 24.26
C LEU A 57 8.05 9.72 24.48
N LEU A 58 7.18 9.97 23.49
CA LEU A 58 5.75 9.67 23.60
C LEU A 58 5.44 8.16 23.65
N LEU A 59 6.27 7.34 23.02
CA LEU A 59 6.09 5.89 23.04
C LEU A 59 6.74 5.22 24.24
N ASN A 60 7.70 5.86 24.92
CA ASN A 60 8.45 5.26 26.02
C ASN A 60 8.16 5.85 27.40
N LEU A 61 7.41 6.95 27.48
CA LEU A 61 7.01 7.50 28.79
C LEU A 61 5.82 6.71 29.36
N PRO A 62 5.84 6.41 30.68
CA PRO A 62 4.82 5.59 31.34
C PRO A 62 3.50 6.35 31.61
N PHE A 63 3.23 7.46 30.94
CA PHE A 63 2.04 8.26 31.13
C PHE A 63 0.87 7.76 30.28
N ASN A 64 -0.20 7.31 30.92
CA ASN A 64 -1.44 6.83 30.26
C ASN A 64 -2.05 7.84 29.26
N GLY A 65 -1.84 9.15 29.45
CA GLY A 65 -2.30 10.18 28.53
C GLY A 65 -1.60 10.18 27.17
N LEU A 66 -0.37 9.70 27.08
CA LEU A 66 0.41 9.63 25.84
C LEU A 66 0.08 8.41 24.99
N GLN A 67 -0.39 7.32 25.60
CA GLN A 67 -0.96 6.18 24.89
C GLN A 67 -2.24 6.58 24.13
N SER A 68 -3.00 7.55 24.65
CA SER A 68 -4.16 8.12 23.97
C SER A 68 -3.78 8.84 22.67
N ILE A 69 -2.66 9.59 22.65
CA ILE A 69 -2.18 10.30 21.44
C ILE A 69 -1.65 9.29 20.41
N ALA A 70 -0.94 8.27 20.83
CA ALA A 70 -0.51 7.20 19.93
C ALA A 70 -1.74 6.45 19.38
N GLY A 71 -2.73 6.15 20.22
CA GLY A 71 -3.99 5.53 19.81
C GLY A 71 -4.75 6.35 18.76
N THR A 72 -4.78 7.69 18.89
CA THR A 72 -5.40 8.56 17.86
C THR A 72 -4.62 8.52 16.54
N THR A 73 -3.31 8.44 16.56
CA THR A 73 -2.50 8.32 15.35
C THR A 73 -2.82 7.02 14.61
N TYR A 74 -2.95 5.90 15.32
CA TYR A 74 -3.27 4.61 14.70
C TYR A 74 -4.76 4.46 14.34
N ALA A 75 -5.68 5.09 15.05
CA ALA A 75 -7.07 5.18 14.62
C ALA A 75 -7.22 5.86 13.24
N GLN A 76 -6.28 6.74 12.88
CA GLN A 76 -6.22 7.36 11.56
C GLN A 76 -5.90 6.35 10.45
N TYR A 77 -5.16 5.26 10.71
CA TYR A 77 -4.94 4.18 9.73
C TYR A 77 -6.26 3.52 9.33
N ASN A 78 -7.08 3.15 10.31
CA ASN A 78 -8.39 2.55 10.04
C ASN A 78 -9.31 3.53 9.30
N SER A 79 -9.35 4.79 9.73
CA SER A 79 -10.15 5.83 9.08
C SER A 79 -9.67 6.11 7.65
N TYR A 80 -8.36 6.09 7.43
CA TYR A 80 -7.78 6.24 6.10
C TYR A 80 -8.17 5.06 5.20
N ASN A 81 -7.96 3.82 5.64
CA ASN A 81 -8.31 2.64 4.85
C ASN A 81 -9.81 2.59 4.55
N ALA A 82 -10.67 2.87 5.53
CA ALA A 82 -12.11 2.94 5.34
C ALA A 82 -12.50 3.99 4.27
N ARG A 83 -11.86 5.15 4.29
CA ARG A 83 -12.07 6.21 3.28
C ARG A 83 -11.60 5.77 1.89
N VAL A 84 -10.43 5.14 1.79
CA VAL A 84 -9.87 4.65 0.52
C VAL A 84 -10.81 3.60 -0.08
N ILE A 85 -11.30 2.66 0.72
CA ILE A 85 -12.25 1.62 0.31
C ILE A 85 -13.57 2.25 -0.15
N LYS A 86 -14.14 3.16 0.65
CA LYS A 86 -15.38 3.88 0.28
C LYS A 86 -15.23 4.65 -1.03
N ASN A 87 -14.10 5.34 -1.22
CA ASN A 87 -13.82 6.04 -2.47
C ASN A 87 -13.70 5.08 -3.64
N MET A 88 -13.00 3.96 -3.48
CA MET A 88 -12.85 2.96 -4.52
C MET A 88 -14.21 2.43 -4.97
N ASN A 89 -15.07 2.06 -4.04
CA ASN A 89 -16.43 1.60 -4.36
C ASN A 89 -17.22 2.66 -5.16
N ARG A 90 -17.12 3.94 -4.78
CA ARG A 90 -17.75 5.03 -5.52
C ARG A 90 -17.18 5.18 -6.94
N ILE A 91 -15.85 5.13 -7.09
CA ILE A 91 -15.17 5.24 -8.40
C ILE A 91 -15.58 4.10 -9.32
N VAL A 92 -15.67 2.90 -8.76
CA VAL A 92 -16.02 1.69 -9.52
C VAL A 92 -17.48 1.71 -9.97
N SER A 93 -18.40 2.15 -9.11
CA SER A 93 -19.84 2.24 -9.39
C SER A 93 -20.20 3.37 -10.36
N ASP A 94 -19.38 4.42 -10.42
CA ASP A 94 -19.60 5.55 -11.35
C ASP A 94 -19.12 5.14 -12.75
N THR A 95 -20.04 4.81 -13.62
CA THR A 95 -19.77 4.35 -14.99
C THR A 95 -19.75 5.48 -16.04
N THR A 96 -19.81 6.74 -15.62
CA THR A 96 -19.78 7.91 -16.51
C THR A 96 -18.45 8.01 -17.26
N ASP A 97 -17.34 7.77 -16.59
CA ASP A 97 -16.02 7.73 -17.19
C ASP A 97 -15.69 6.31 -17.68
N LYS A 98 -15.47 6.18 -19.00
CA LYS A 98 -15.18 4.86 -19.64
C LYS A 98 -13.75 4.40 -19.40
N ASN A 99 -12.80 5.30 -19.54
CA ASN A 99 -11.36 5.01 -19.41
C ASN A 99 -10.82 5.59 -18.10
N LEU A 100 -10.52 4.72 -17.15
CA LEU A 100 -9.99 5.12 -15.84
C LEU A 100 -8.65 4.43 -15.58
N PHE A 101 -7.69 5.18 -15.08
CA PHE A 101 -6.54 4.67 -14.36
C PHE A 101 -6.65 5.09 -12.90
N VAL A 102 -6.77 4.13 -12.00
CA VAL A 102 -6.96 4.38 -10.56
C VAL A 102 -5.77 3.81 -9.80
N TYR A 103 -4.99 4.69 -9.17
CA TYR A 103 -3.98 4.29 -8.20
C TYR A 103 -4.59 4.29 -6.81
N THR A 104 -4.60 3.14 -6.15
CA THR A 104 -5.14 2.98 -4.80
C THR A 104 -4.03 2.47 -3.87
N HIS A 105 -3.82 3.14 -2.73
CA HIS A 105 -2.86 2.73 -1.73
C HIS A 105 -3.57 2.46 -0.41
N LEU A 106 -3.52 1.23 0.05
CA LEU A 106 -4.02 0.79 1.35
C LEU A 106 -2.85 0.62 2.32
N MET A 107 -3.06 0.97 3.58
CA MET A 107 -2.07 0.78 4.65
C MET A 107 -2.21 -0.58 5.35
N ILE A 108 -3.02 -1.48 4.81
CA ILE A 108 -3.15 -2.86 5.28
C ILE A 108 -2.25 -3.78 4.44
N PRO A 109 -1.63 -4.81 5.03
CA PRO A 109 -1.70 -5.29 6.42
C PRO A 109 -0.62 -4.72 7.36
N HIS A 110 -0.30 -3.42 7.27
CA HIS A 110 0.71 -2.78 8.13
C HIS A 110 0.35 -2.88 9.64
N SER A 111 1.36 -3.10 10.48
CA SER A 111 1.21 -3.08 11.95
C SER A 111 0.91 -1.66 12.49
N PRO A 112 0.26 -1.53 13.68
CA PRO A 112 -0.26 -2.59 14.54
C PRO A 112 -1.54 -3.21 13.98
N TYR A 113 -1.79 -4.47 14.30
CA TYR A 113 -2.91 -5.24 13.78
C TYR A 113 -4.18 -4.92 14.58
N LEU A 114 -4.93 -3.93 14.10
CA LEU A 114 -6.02 -3.29 14.84
C LEU A 114 -7.37 -4.00 14.71
N ASN A 115 -7.49 -5.00 13.86
CA ASN A 115 -8.71 -5.75 13.66
C ASN A 115 -8.48 -7.25 13.84
N THR A 116 -9.48 -7.92 14.36
CA THR A 116 -9.57 -9.39 14.37
C THR A 116 -9.96 -9.92 12.99
N GLU A 117 -9.92 -11.23 12.80
CA GLU A 117 -10.30 -11.88 11.54
C GLU A 117 -11.74 -11.55 11.10
N ASP A 118 -12.66 -11.38 12.05
CA ASP A 118 -14.06 -10.99 11.82
C ASP A 118 -14.27 -9.46 11.72
N GLY A 119 -13.18 -8.69 11.64
CA GLY A 119 -13.19 -7.24 11.45
C GLY A 119 -13.48 -6.41 12.72
N LYS A 120 -13.63 -7.05 13.88
CA LYS A 120 -13.84 -6.29 15.13
C LYS A 120 -12.58 -5.52 15.49
N GLN A 121 -12.76 -4.27 15.87
CA GLN A 121 -11.65 -3.42 16.29
C GLN A 121 -11.10 -3.88 17.64
N ARG A 122 -9.79 -4.04 17.70
CA ARG A 122 -9.04 -4.35 18.92
C ARG A 122 -8.69 -3.06 19.67
N LYS A 123 -8.52 -3.17 20.98
CA LYS A 123 -7.96 -2.06 21.75
C LYS A 123 -6.52 -1.79 21.30
N PHE A 124 -6.19 -0.52 21.09
CA PHE A 124 -4.85 -0.12 20.68
C PHE A 124 -3.77 -0.59 21.66
N SER A 125 -4.04 -0.50 22.98
CA SER A 125 -3.12 -0.98 24.02
C SER A 125 -2.70 -2.43 23.82
N ASP A 126 -3.65 -3.30 23.48
CA ASP A 126 -3.39 -4.73 23.33
C ASP A 126 -2.53 -5.00 22.08
N ALA A 127 -2.92 -4.41 20.94
CA ALA A 127 -2.15 -4.52 19.70
C ALA A 127 -0.74 -3.92 19.82
N TYR A 128 -0.59 -2.82 20.56
CA TYR A 128 0.69 -2.18 20.79
C TYR A 128 1.59 -2.99 21.74
N ASN A 129 1.03 -3.57 22.80
CA ASN A 129 1.77 -4.43 23.72
C ASN A 129 2.25 -5.72 23.04
N GLU A 130 1.44 -6.30 22.16
CA GLU A 130 1.86 -7.43 21.33
C GLU A 130 3.01 -7.05 20.41
N PHE A 131 2.94 -5.88 19.77
CA PHE A 131 4.02 -5.37 18.94
C PHE A 131 5.31 -5.19 19.74
N LYS A 132 5.27 -4.59 20.93
CA LYS A 132 6.43 -4.43 21.81
C LYS A 132 6.99 -5.78 22.31
N SER A 133 6.14 -6.72 22.67
CA SER A 133 6.54 -8.03 23.18
C SER A 133 7.00 -9.02 22.11
N LYS A 134 7.02 -8.61 20.83
CA LYS A 134 7.33 -9.43 19.67
C LYS A 134 6.35 -10.63 19.46
N LYS A 135 5.20 -10.62 20.13
CA LYS A 135 4.14 -11.64 19.98
C LYS A 135 3.18 -11.33 18.82
N TYR A 136 3.41 -10.23 18.10
CA TYR A 136 2.56 -9.76 17.02
C TYR A 136 2.40 -10.78 15.86
N ARG A 137 3.24 -11.81 15.78
CA ARG A 137 3.10 -12.88 14.78
C ARG A 137 1.78 -13.64 14.94
N GLU A 138 1.31 -13.82 16.16
CA GLU A 138 0.06 -14.53 16.46
C GLU A 138 -1.16 -13.74 15.95
N SER A 139 -1.09 -12.41 15.99
CA SER A 139 -2.16 -11.51 15.53
C SER A 139 -2.07 -11.18 14.04
N TYR A 140 -0.94 -11.44 13.40
CA TYR A 140 -0.74 -11.14 11.98
C TYR A 140 -1.64 -11.96 11.07
N LEU A 141 -1.70 -13.27 11.26
CA LEU A 141 -2.49 -14.15 10.39
C LEU A 141 -3.99 -13.87 10.46
N PRO A 142 -4.63 -13.71 11.64
CA PRO A 142 -6.01 -13.27 11.72
C PRO A 142 -6.24 -11.91 11.04
N TYR A 143 -5.33 -10.95 11.25
CA TYR A 143 -5.43 -9.64 10.60
C TYR A 143 -5.25 -9.72 9.08
N LEU A 144 -4.33 -10.54 8.59
CA LEU A 144 -4.13 -10.77 7.16
C LEU A 144 -5.37 -11.36 6.51
N LYS A 145 -6.05 -12.31 7.16
CA LYS A 145 -7.31 -12.88 6.67
C LYS A 145 -8.39 -11.80 6.52
N TYR A 146 -8.53 -10.92 7.52
CA TYR A 146 -9.42 -9.76 7.43
C TYR A 146 -9.04 -8.83 6.27
N CYS A 147 -7.76 -8.53 6.08
CA CYS A 147 -7.29 -7.71 4.97
C CYS A 147 -7.59 -8.35 3.62
N ASN A 148 -7.42 -9.68 3.51
CA ASN A 148 -7.74 -10.42 2.30
C ASN A 148 -9.24 -10.34 1.97
N GLN A 149 -10.13 -10.43 2.96
CA GLN A 149 -11.57 -10.28 2.74
C GLN A 149 -11.90 -8.90 2.15
N ILE A 150 -11.29 -7.83 2.68
CA ILE A 150 -11.46 -6.47 2.15
C ILE A 150 -10.98 -6.37 0.70
N VAL A 151 -9.77 -6.85 0.42
CA VAL A 151 -9.17 -6.75 -0.91
C VAL A 151 -9.97 -7.59 -1.91
N THR A 152 -10.39 -8.80 -1.55
CA THR A 152 -11.23 -9.64 -2.40
C THR A 152 -12.55 -8.94 -2.73
N ALA A 153 -13.25 -8.38 -1.73
CA ALA A 153 -14.49 -7.65 -1.98
C ALA A 153 -14.30 -6.43 -2.91
N MET A 154 -13.15 -5.74 -2.81
CA MET A 154 -12.82 -4.65 -3.74
C MET A 154 -12.60 -5.17 -5.16
N ILE A 155 -11.89 -6.28 -5.33
CA ILE A 155 -11.65 -6.92 -6.64
C ILE A 155 -12.97 -7.36 -7.25
N ASP A 156 -13.83 -8.05 -6.49
CA ASP A 156 -15.15 -8.50 -6.93
C ASP A 156 -16.00 -7.31 -7.40
N SER A 157 -15.96 -6.21 -6.66
CA SER A 157 -16.65 -4.97 -7.04
C SER A 157 -16.13 -4.41 -8.38
N VAL A 158 -14.81 -4.40 -8.58
CA VAL A 158 -14.22 -3.96 -9.87
C VAL A 158 -14.67 -4.87 -10.99
N GLN A 159 -14.57 -6.18 -10.83
CA GLN A 159 -14.95 -7.15 -11.88
C GLN A 159 -16.44 -7.10 -12.22
N ALA A 160 -17.29 -6.84 -11.22
CA ALA A 160 -18.74 -6.72 -11.45
C ALA A 160 -19.12 -5.47 -12.28
N HIS A 161 -18.49 -4.33 -11.99
CA HIS A 161 -18.86 -3.04 -12.61
C HIS A 161 -17.99 -2.66 -13.82
N ARG A 162 -16.75 -3.16 -13.89
CA ARG A 162 -15.72 -2.82 -14.89
C ARG A 162 -15.19 -4.08 -15.59
N LYS A 163 -16.06 -4.76 -16.35
CA LYS A 163 -15.78 -6.07 -16.95
C LYS A 163 -14.52 -6.13 -17.83
N LYS A 164 -14.08 -5.02 -18.40
CA LYS A 164 -12.87 -4.92 -19.23
C LYS A 164 -11.67 -4.37 -18.45
N SER A 165 -11.63 -4.58 -17.14
CA SER A 165 -10.55 -4.06 -16.31
C SER A 165 -9.28 -4.89 -16.36
N VAL A 166 -8.16 -4.22 -16.11
CA VAL A 166 -6.92 -4.82 -15.66
C VAL A 166 -6.73 -4.43 -14.19
N ILE A 167 -6.47 -5.40 -13.33
CA ILE A 167 -6.24 -5.17 -11.90
C ILE A 167 -4.82 -5.61 -11.58
N VAL A 168 -4.05 -4.71 -10.98
CA VAL A 168 -2.71 -4.98 -10.49
C VAL A 168 -2.71 -4.80 -8.97
N LEU A 169 -2.51 -5.90 -8.25
CA LEU A 169 -2.39 -5.90 -6.80
C LEU A 169 -0.95 -6.21 -6.43
N VAL A 170 -0.31 -5.28 -5.71
CA VAL A 170 1.09 -5.41 -5.33
C VAL A 170 1.33 -4.97 -3.89
N SER A 171 2.28 -5.63 -3.21
CA SER A 171 2.87 -5.10 -1.98
C SER A 171 4.20 -4.42 -2.30
N ASP A 172 4.54 -3.40 -1.52
CA ASP A 172 5.80 -2.64 -1.65
C ASP A 172 7.01 -3.44 -1.17
N HIS A 173 6.81 -4.37 -0.24
CA HIS A 173 7.83 -5.29 0.27
C HIS A 173 7.20 -6.53 0.88
N GLY A 174 8.04 -7.52 1.21
CA GLY A 174 7.66 -8.71 1.96
C GLY A 174 7.44 -8.44 3.45
N ASN A 175 7.09 -9.49 4.20
CA ASN A 175 6.83 -9.35 5.63
C ASN A 175 8.14 -9.19 6.41
N ARG A 176 8.26 -8.08 7.13
CA ARG A 176 9.38 -7.74 8.00
C ARG A 176 9.03 -8.00 9.46
N PHE A 177 9.17 -9.24 9.92
CA PHE A 177 9.06 -9.53 11.34
C PHE A 177 10.32 -9.07 12.09
N TYR A 178 10.26 -7.88 12.68
CA TYR A 178 11.36 -7.37 13.51
C TYR A 178 11.62 -8.29 14.71
N GLY A 179 12.85 -8.80 14.80
CA GLY A 179 13.32 -9.58 15.95
C GLY A 179 13.35 -11.09 15.81
N TYR A 180 12.93 -11.65 14.69
CA TYR A 180 13.28 -12.99 14.25
C TYR A 180 14.40 -12.90 13.21
N ASP A 181 15.13 -14.00 13.01
CA ASP A 181 16.21 -14.07 12.02
C ASP A 181 15.82 -13.31 10.76
N ARG A 182 16.54 -12.19 10.52
CA ARG A 182 16.34 -11.40 9.30
C ARG A 182 16.73 -12.29 8.12
N ASN A 183 15.76 -12.94 7.56
CA ASN A 183 15.92 -13.51 6.24
C ASN A 183 15.68 -12.38 5.24
N LEU A 184 16.76 -11.79 4.76
CA LEU A 184 16.73 -10.70 3.78
C LEU A 184 15.96 -11.08 2.51
N GLU A 185 15.99 -12.35 2.11
CA GLU A 185 15.21 -12.83 0.97
C GLU A 185 13.71 -12.62 1.16
N ARG A 186 13.18 -12.86 2.36
CA ARG A 186 11.76 -12.61 2.66
C ARG A 186 11.37 -11.13 2.63
N ASP A 187 12.29 -10.24 2.95
CA ASP A 187 12.04 -8.80 2.89
C ASP A 187 11.81 -8.34 1.44
N PHE A 188 12.39 -9.05 0.47
CA PHE A 188 12.24 -8.80 -0.97
C PHE A 188 11.13 -9.61 -1.64
N CYS A 189 10.52 -10.58 -0.94
CA CYS A 189 9.40 -11.35 -1.47
C CYS A 189 8.11 -10.52 -1.48
N ASN A 190 7.92 -9.74 -2.51
CA ASN A 190 6.71 -8.96 -2.74
C ASN A 190 5.56 -9.87 -3.15
N PHE A 191 4.35 -9.49 -2.78
CA PHE A 191 3.16 -10.08 -3.36
C PHE A 191 2.81 -9.33 -4.65
N ILE A 192 2.59 -10.08 -5.73
CA ILE A 192 2.14 -9.55 -7.02
C ILE A 192 1.02 -10.44 -7.54
N ALA A 193 -0.12 -9.84 -7.87
CA ALA A 193 -1.19 -10.51 -8.60
C ALA A 193 -1.71 -9.59 -9.70
N VAL A 194 -1.91 -10.14 -10.88
CA VAL A 194 -2.43 -9.41 -12.04
C VAL A 194 -3.65 -10.15 -12.59
N TYR A 195 -4.73 -9.41 -12.76
CA TYR A 195 -5.89 -9.86 -13.49
C TYR A 195 -6.04 -9.04 -14.78
N SER A 196 -6.27 -9.70 -15.88
CA SER A 196 -6.63 -9.07 -17.16
C SER A 196 -7.87 -9.71 -17.73
N ALA A 197 -8.84 -8.90 -18.13
CA ALA A 197 -10.10 -9.38 -18.68
C ALA A 197 -9.92 -10.13 -20.02
N ASP A 198 -8.90 -9.79 -20.79
CA ASP A 198 -8.53 -10.47 -22.06
C ASP A 198 -7.62 -11.68 -21.85
N LYS A 199 -7.26 -11.98 -20.59
CA LYS A 199 -6.37 -13.09 -20.20
C LYS A 199 -4.99 -13.05 -20.85
N ASN A 200 -4.53 -11.88 -21.30
CA ASN A 200 -3.18 -11.72 -21.82
C ASN A 200 -2.17 -11.50 -20.68
N TYR A 201 -1.41 -12.53 -20.37
CA TYR A 201 -0.39 -12.58 -19.33
C TYR A 201 1.01 -12.83 -19.90
N GLU A 202 1.24 -12.51 -21.17
CA GLU A 202 2.53 -12.74 -21.84
C GLU A 202 3.69 -12.10 -21.04
N GLY A 203 4.75 -12.86 -20.80
CA GLY A 203 5.94 -12.45 -20.07
C GLY A 203 5.81 -12.39 -18.55
N PHE A 204 4.62 -12.58 -17.98
CA PHE A 204 4.48 -12.71 -16.53
C PHE A 204 4.97 -14.07 -16.06
N THR A 205 5.84 -14.06 -15.04
CA THR A 205 6.38 -15.25 -14.36
C THR A 205 6.25 -15.08 -12.85
N ASP A 206 6.38 -16.16 -12.09
CA ASP A 206 6.35 -16.14 -10.62
C ASP A 206 7.49 -15.31 -9.99
N THR A 207 8.48 -14.94 -10.77
CA THR A 207 9.66 -14.19 -10.31
C THR A 207 9.71 -12.76 -10.85
N VAL A 208 8.60 -12.25 -11.42
CA VAL A 208 8.57 -10.89 -11.96
C VAL A 208 8.82 -9.85 -10.85
N SER A 209 9.70 -8.90 -11.10
CA SER A 209 9.95 -7.79 -10.17
C SER A 209 8.93 -6.67 -10.33
N LEU A 210 8.71 -5.88 -9.26
CA LEU A 210 7.78 -4.74 -9.27
C LEU A 210 8.08 -3.74 -10.40
N VAL A 211 9.35 -3.51 -10.73
CA VAL A 211 9.75 -2.59 -11.81
C VAL A 211 9.28 -3.06 -13.19
N ASN A 212 9.04 -4.36 -13.35
CA ASN A 212 8.61 -4.96 -14.61
C ASN A 212 7.09 -5.12 -14.73
N VAL A 213 6.36 -5.09 -13.62
CA VAL A 213 4.89 -5.33 -13.65
C VAL A 213 4.20 -4.38 -14.63
N PHE A 214 4.40 -3.08 -14.48
CA PHE A 214 3.76 -2.11 -15.39
C PHE A 214 4.37 -2.11 -16.79
N ARG A 215 5.63 -2.52 -16.98
CA ARG A 215 6.21 -2.71 -18.31
C ARG A 215 5.46 -3.81 -19.07
N LEU A 216 5.21 -4.94 -18.40
CA LEU A 216 4.44 -6.06 -18.97
C LEU A 216 2.97 -5.67 -19.22
N VAL A 217 2.33 -5.00 -18.26
CA VAL A 217 0.96 -4.51 -18.46
C VAL A 217 0.88 -3.58 -19.68
N LEU A 218 1.79 -2.62 -19.81
CA LEU A 218 1.78 -1.69 -20.93
C LEU A 218 2.11 -2.37 -22.25
N ASN A 219 3.02 -3.34 -22.27
CA ASN A 219 3.32 -4.12 -23.45
C ASN A 219 2.09 -4.91 -23.91
N ASN A 220 1.43 -5.61 -22.99
CA ASN A 220 0.31 -6.50 -23.30
C ASN A 220 -0.97 -5.74 -23.65
N GLN A 221 -1.28 -4.68 -22.94
CA GLN A 221 -2.56 -3.98 -23.06
C GLN A 221 -2.51 -2.78 -24.01
N PHE A 222 -1.34 -2.16 -24.16
CA PHE A 222 -1.15 -0.94 -24.94
C PHE A 222 -0.15 -1.10 -26.08
N LYS A 223 0.27 -2.34 -26.38
CA LYS A 223 1.23 -2.67 -27.48
C LYS A 223 2.52 -1.86 -27.39
N GLN A 224 2.94 -1.52 -26.17
CA GLN A 224 4.21 -0.88 -25.95
C GLN A 224 5.34 -1.92 -26.14
N LYS A 225 6.56 -1.45 -26.41
CA LYS A 225 7.75 -2.31 -26.57
C LYS A 225 8.79 -1.95 -25.51
N LEU A 226 8.33 -1.90 -24.24
CA LEU A 226 9.20 -1.56 -23.12
C LEU A 226 10.13 -2.74 -22.81
N THR A 227 11.43 -2.46 -22.74
CA THR A 227 12.44 -3.46 -22.38
C THR A 227 12.18 -3.98 -20.96
N ILE A 228 12.18 -5.29 -20.78
CA ILE A 228 12.13 -5.91 -19.46
C ILE A 228 13.50 -5.77 -18.80
N LEU A 229 13.53 -5.23 -17.60
CA LEU A 229 14.76 -4.99 -16.86
C LEU A 229 15.19 -6.26 -16.12
N PRO A 230 16.49 -6.48 -15.90
CA PRO A 230 16.97 -7.55 -15.06
C PRO A 230 16.44 -7.44 -13.62
N ASN A 231 16.18 -8.58 -13.01
CA ASN A 231 15.76 -8.63 -11.61
C ASN A 231 16.99 -8.55 -10.71
N TYR A 232 17.25 -7.36 -10.15
CA TYR A 232 18.31 -7.18 -9.16
C TYR A 232 17.73 -6.93 -7.78
N GLN A 233 18.33 -7.56 -6.78
CA GLN A 233 18.12 -7.25 -5.39
C GLN A 233 19.35 -6.51 -4.86
N ILE A 234 19.18 -5.29 -4.40
CA ILE A 234 20.28 -4.47 -3.88
C ILE A 234 20.11 -4.32 -2.38
N ASN A 235 21.04 -4.90 -1.62
CA ASN A 235 21.14 -4.64 -0.20
C ASN A 235 22.20 -3.57 0.06
N VAL A 236 21.77 -2.36 0.42
CA VAL A 236 22.66 -1.21 0.63
C VAL A 236 23.68 -1.42 1.75
N THR A 237 23.43 -2.37 2.68
CA THR A 237 24.35 -2.66 3.78
C THR A 237 25.36 -3.75 3.46
N LYS A 238 25.14 -4.55 2.42
CA LYS A 238 25.97 -5.70 2.02
C LYS A 238 26.46 -5.66 0.57
N GLY A 239 26.15 -4.62 -0.18
CA GLY A 239 26.41 -4.56 -1.62
C GLY A 239 25.35 -5.32 -2.44
N VAL A 240 25.61 -5.47 -3.73
CA VAL A 240 24.68 -6.15 -4.65
C VAL A 240 24.61 -7.63 -4.28
N LEU A 241 23.41 -8.13 -4.04
CA LEU A 241 23.14 -9.56 -3.98
C LEU A 241 22.81 -10.02 -5.40
N ASN A 242 23.62 -10.91 -5.93
CA ASN A 242 23.42 -11.53 -7.25
C ASN A 242 22.21 -12.47 -7.23
#